data_03801e5474f6a8216b40c03bb485be59
#
_entry.id   03801e5474f6a8216b40c03bb485be59
#
_cell.length_a   1.000
_cell.length_b   1.000
_cell.length_c   1.000
_cell.angle_alpha   90.00
_cell.angle_beta   90.00
_cell.angle_gamma   90.00
#
_symmetry.space_group_name_H-M   'P 1'
#
loop_
_entity.id
_entity.type
_entity.pdbx_description
1 polymer ?
#
loop_
_entity_poly.entity_id
_entity_poly.type
_entity_poly.pdbx_seq_one_letter_code
_entity_poly.pdbx_strand_id
1 'polypeptide(L)'
;MKYLCHRATLDLTGMYTAGQFKFSLRERFQLTRRTGEMNIYQNPRNAFALRSRLKAAWAPRSRPVEPYFSVELRNTLNNVHFNNPTYSAEPGDNISYNDAYLNRVRLQPGIEWRLTRRQSLDFYLLADYVYEKDFDAKKNGNLKVYEDASGFPVYDKNGNPLYAIFYQKAWNFSLGISYTYAF
;
A
#
# COMPACT_ATOMS: atom_id res chain seq x y z
N MET A 1 -15.03 -7.03 -16.02
CA MET A 1 -13.68 -7.17 -16.63
C MET A 1 -12.85 -8.13 -15.79
N LYS A 2 -12.25 -9.15 -16.40
CA LYS A 2 -11.28 -10.03 -15.71
C LYS A 2 -9.90 -9.66 -16.23
N TYR A 3 -9.01 -9.21 -15.34
CA TYR A 3 -7.61 -8.97 -15.67
C TYR A 3 -6.73 -9.92 -14.87
N LEU A 4 -5.66 -10.37 -15.48
CA LEU A 4 -4.64 -11.17 -14.84
C LEU A 4 -3.60 -10.25 -14.21
N CYS A 5 -3.20 -10.57 -12.98
CA CYS A 5 -2.25 -9.81 -12.20
C CYS A 5 -1.03 -10.67 -11.89
N HIS A 6 0.13 -10.29 -12.42
CA HIS A 6 1.41 -10.92 -12.09
C HIS A 6 2.11 -10.10 -11.01
N ARG A 7 2.63 -10.76 -9.99
CA ARG A 7 3.33 -10.10 -8.90
C ARG A 7 4.69 -10.74 -8.67
N ALA A 8 5.73 -9.91 -8.69
CA ALA A 8 7.07 -10.27 -8.26
C ALA A 8 7.42 -9.51 -6.98
N THR A 9 8.10 -10.17 -6.03
CA THR A 9 8.55 -9.56 -4.78
C THR A 9 9.98 -9.93 -4.50
N LEU A 10 10.75 -8.96 -4.00
CA LEU A 10 12.08 -9.14 -3.45
C LEU A 10 12.04 -8.73 -1.97
N ASP A 11 12.38 -9.65 -1.06
CA ASP A 11 12.41 -9.43 0.38
C ASP A 11 13.85 -9.43 0.89
N LEU A 12 14.20 -8.39 1.66
CA LEU A 12 15.43 -8.31 2.43
C LEU A 12 15.05 -8.21 3.91
N THR A 13 15.64 -9.05 4.76
CA THR A 13 15.36 -9.03 6.20
C THR A 13 16.65 -9.00 6.98
N GLY A 14 16.81 -7.97 7.81
CA GLY A 14 17.84 -7.86 8.83
C GLY A 14 17.26 -8.18 10.20
N MET A 15 18.00 -8.90 11.05
CA MET A 15 17.61 -9.23 12.43
C MET A 15 18.70 -8.87 13.40
N TYR A 16 18.30 -8.35 14.55
CA TYR A 16 19.20 -8.03 15.67
C TYR A 16 18.58 -8.47 16.98
N THR A 17 19.39 -9.05 17.88
CA THR A 17 18.93 -9.52 19.18
C THR A 17 19.74 -8.84 20.28
N ALA A 18 19.03 -8.21 21.23
CA ALA A 18 19.59 -7.56 22.41
C ALA A 18 18.94 -8.16 23.68
N GLY A 19 19.65 -9.06 24.36
CA GLY A 19 19.14 -9.74 25.55
C GLY A 19 17.91 -10.60 25.23
N GLN A 20 16.74 -10.17 25.72
CA GLN A 20 15.45 -10.83 25.46
C GLN A 20 14.64 -10.16 24.36
N PHE A 21 15.15 -9.09 23.76
CA PHE A 21 14.48 -8.38 22.68
C PHE A 21 15.03 -8.79 21.32
N LYS A 22 14.11 -9.04 20.40
CA LYS A 22 14.42 -9.32 18.99
C LYS A 22 13.87 -8.18 18.15
N PHE A 23 14.70 -7.62 17.31
CA PHE A 23 14.32 -6.60 16.34
C PHE A 23 14.50 -7.17 14.93
N SER A 24 13.56 -6.90 14.06
CA SER A 24 13.71 -7.23 12.63
C SER A 24 13.23 -6.07 11.76
N LEU A 25 14.04 -5.76 10.76
CA LEU A 25 13.69 -4.83 9.68
C LEU A 25 13.54 -5.64 8.40
N ARG A 26 12.38 -5.56 7.76
CA ARG A 26 12.13 -6.16 6.46
C ARG A 26 11.80 -5.08 5.44
N GLU A 27 12.55 -5.08 4.36
CA GLU A 27 12.28 -4.28 3.17
C GLU A 27 11.75 -5.20 2.08
N ARG A 28 10.59 -4.90 1.54
CA ARG A 28 9.96 -5.63 0.43
C ARG A 28 9.72 -4.70 -0.74
N PHE A 29 10.43 -4.95 -1.83
CA PHE A 29 10.12 -4.36 -3.11
C PHE A 29 9.12 -5.24 -3.87
N GLN A 30 8.04 -4.65 -4.36
CA GLN A 30 6.96 -5.34 -5.06
C GLN A 30 6.71 -4.70 -6.42
N LEU A 31 6.78 -5.52 -7.46
CA LEU A 31 6.29 -5.20 -8.80
C LEU A 31 4.97 -5.93 -9.03
N THR A 32 3.96 -5.19 -9.44
CA THR A 32 2.67 -5.75 -9.87
C THR A 32 2.41 -5.34 -11.30
N ARG A 33 2.36 -6.33 -12.22
CA ARG A 33 2.00 -6.13 -13.62
C ARG A 33 0.56 -6.59 -13.84
N ARG A 34 -0.25 -5.71 -14.40
CA ARG A 34 -1.64 -5.98 -14.77
C ARG A 34 -1.73 -6.17 -16.28
N THR A 35 -2.48 -7.20 -16.72
CA THR A 35 -2.73 -7.51 -18.13
C THR A 35 -4.22 -7.35 -18.41
N GLY A 36 -4.57 -6.93 -19.62
CA GLY A 36 -5.95 -6.69 -20.01
C GLY A 36 -6.31 -5.21 -20.08
N GLU A 37 -7.58 -4.96 -20.31
CA GLU A 37 -8.13 -3.59 -20.32
C GLU A 37 -8.15 -3.02 -18.91
N MET A 38 -7.51 -1.88 -18.76
CA MET A 38 -7.39 -1.19 -17.48
C MET A 38 -7.82 0.26 -17.66
N ASN A 39 -8.37 0.81 -16.57
CA ASN A 39 -8.45 2.25 -16.47
C ASN A 39 -7.05 2.82 -16.21
N ILE A 40 -6.41 3.29 -17.29
CA ILE A 40 -5.04 3.85 -17.25
C ILE A 40 -4.95 5.11 -16.38
N TYR A 41 -6.07 5.81 -16.16
CA TYR A 41 -6.10 7.01 -15.33
C TYR A 41 -6.01 6.70 -13.82
N GLN A 42 -6.37 5.49 -13.41
CA GLN A 42 -6.37 5.09 -11.99
C GLN A 42 -5.15 4.30 -11.59
N ASN A 43 -4.62 3.49 -12.50
CA ASN A 43 -3.56 2.56 -12.14
C ASN A 43 -2.51 2.41 -13.23
N PRO A 44 -1.22 2.44 -12.90
CA PRO A 44 -0.17 2.09 -13.85
C PRO A 44 -0.25 0.60 -14.19
N ARG A 45 0.07 0.24 -15.45
CA ARG A 45 0.18 -1.16 -15.86
C ARG A 45 1.21 -1.93 -15.03
N ASN A 46 2.34 -1.27 -14.74
CA ASN A 46 3.38 -1.77 -13.84
C ASN A 46 3.37 -0.90 -12.59
N ALA A 47 2.86 -1.44 -11.48
CA ALA A 47 2.84 -0.74 -10.20
C ALA A 47 4.01 -1.20 -9.33
N PHE A 48 4.77 -0.25 -8.80
CA PHE A 48 5.89 -0.48 -7.90
C PHE A 48 5.52 -0.03 -6.49
N ALA A 49 5.86 -0.84 -5.51
CA ALA A 49 5.66 -0.50 -4.11
C ALA A 49 6.85 -0.96 -3.27
N LEU A 50 7.21 -0.14 -2.28
CA LEU A 50 8.17 -0.49 -1.23
C LEU A 50 7.42 -0.62 0.08
N ARG A 51 7.68 -1.72 0.82
CA ARG A 51 7.14 -1.94 2.16
C ARG A 51 8.27 -2.11 3.13
N SER A 52 8.32 -1.24 4.12
CA SER A 52 9.30 -1.24 5.20
C SER A 52 8.60 -1.66 6.47
N ARG A 53 8.99 -2.79 7.08
CA ARG A 53 8.40 -3.30 8.32
C ARG A 53 9.46 -3.42 9.40
N LEU A 54 9.24 -2.71 10.49
CA LEU A 54 9.98 -2.87 11.73
C LEU A 54 9.14 -3.69 12.72
N LYS A 55 9.71 -4.75 13.29
CA LYS A 55 9.09 -5.57 14.35
C LYS A 55 10.04 -5.59 15.56
N ALA A 56 9.49 -5.34 16.74
CA ALA A 56 10.15 -5.56 18.02
C ALA A 56 9.37 -6.64 18.78
N ALA A 57 10.04 -7.66 19.26
CA ALA A 57 9.46 -8.76 20.03
C ALA A 57 10.23 -8.96 21.34
N TRP A 58 9.51 -9.22 22.42
CA TRP A 58 10.10 -9.66 23.68
C TRP A 58 10.01 -11.18 23.77
N ALA A 59 11.16 -11.85 23.79
CA ALA A 59 11.30 -13.30 23.73
C ALA A 59 11.97 -13.83 25.02
N PRO A 60 11.25 -13.90 26.17
CA PRO A 60 11.80 -14.39 27.42
C PRO A 60 12.12 -15.88 27.32
N ARG A 61 13.31 -16.27 27.80
CA ARG A 61 13.79 -17.68 27.72
C ARG A 61 12.91 -18.67 28.47
N SER A 62 12.24 -18.20 29.54
CA SER A 62 11.44 -19.03 30.44
C SER A 62 9.97 -19.18 30.04
N ARG A 63 9.51 -18.49 29.00
CA ARG A 63 8.09 -18.48 28.61
C ARG A 63 7.94 -18.84 27.14
N PRO A 64 6.91 -19.61 26.78
CA PRO A 64 6.64 -19.94 25.38
C PRO A 64 5.95 -18.82 24.62
N VAL A 65 5.72 -17.66 25.26
CA VAL A 65 4.94 -16.54 24.69
C VAL A 65 5.87 -15.38 24.39
N GLU A 66 5.80 -14.88 23.16
CA GLU A 66 6.57 -13.74 22.65
C GLU A 66 5.61 -12.62 22.19
N PRO A 67 5.28 -11.65 23.06
CA PRO A 67 4.54 -10.47 22.62
C PRO A 67 5.42 -9.63 21.70
N TYR A 68 4.79 -9.03 20.69
CA TYR A 68 5.49 -8.19 19.76
C TYR A 68 4.63 -7.00 19.32
N PHE A 69 5.32 -6.02 18.73
CA PHE A 69 4.70 -4.91 18.03
C PHE A 69 5.43 -4.70 16.71
N SER A 70 4.69 -4.48 15.63
CA SER A 70 5.29 -4.10 14.37
C SER A 70 4.59 -2.91 13.72
N VAL A 71 5.39 -2.12 13.00
CA VAL A 71 4.94 -1.03 12.15
C VAL A 71 5.36 -1.37 10.72
N GLU A 72 4.43 -1.31 9.78
CA GLU A 72 4.72 -1.45 8.35
C GLU A 72 4.27 -0.18 7.61
N LEU A 73 5.19 0.38 6.85
CA LEU A 73 4.93 1.48 5.92
C LEU A 73 4.87 0.91 4.51
N ARG A 74 3.91 1.35 3.72
CA ARG A 74 3.86 1.03 2.30
C ARG A 74 3.90 2.32 1.50
N ASN A 75 4.93 2.44 0.67
CA ASN A 75 5.08 3.50 -0.30
C ASN A 75 4.71 2.98 -1.70
N THR A 76 3.83 3.68 -2.38
CA THR A 76 3.65 3.54 -3.81
C THR A 76 4.74 4.36 -4.49
N LEU A 77 5.52 3.75 -5.39
CA LEU A 77 6.69 4.40 -6.01
C LEU A 77 6.35 5.03 -7.36
N ASN A 78 5.29 4.57 -7.99
CA ASN A 78 4.80 5.13 -9.24
C ASN A 78 3.28 5.15 -9.24
N ASN A 79 2.72 6.29 -9.11
CA ASN A 79 1.29 6.53 -9.27
C ASN A 79 1.08 7.63 -10.31
N VAL A 80 -0.15 7.87 -10.68
CA VAL A 80 -0.51 9.00 -11.54
C VAL A 80 0.00 10.29 -10.88
N HIS A 81 0.64 11.14 -11.66
CA HIS A 81 1.18 12.39 -11.18
C HIS A 81 0.06 13.42 -11.06
N PHE A 82 -0.40 13.68 -9.84
CA PHE A 82 -1.53 14.56 -9.56
C PHE A 82 -1.20 16.05 -9.53
N ASN A 83 0.07 16.40 -9.49
CA ASN A 83 0.51 17.81 -9.38
C ASN A 83 0.67 18.52 -10.73
N ASN A 84 0.46 17.80 -11.83
CA ASN A 84 0.51 18.42 -13.14
C ASN A 84 -0.91 18.77 -13.60
N PRO A 85 -1.31 20.04 -13.57
CA PRO A 85 -2.64 20.46 -14.06
C PRO A 85 -2.79 20.26 -15.58
N THR A 86 -1.71 20.00 -16.30
CA THR A 86 -1.67 19.80 -17.73
C THR A 86 -1.80 18.34 -18.12
N TYR A 87 -2.84 17.66 -17.67
CA TYR A 87 -3.27 16.48 -18.37
C TYR A 87 -4.16 16.91 -19.54
N SER A 88 -3.57 17.09 -20.72
CA SER A 88 -4.32 16.97 -21.94
C SER A 88 -4.70 15.50 -22.07
N ALA A 89 -5.83 15.15 -21.58
CA ALA A 89 -6.27 13.76 -21.61
C ALA A 89 -7.08 13.52 -22.88
N GLU A 90 -6.40 13.55 -24.02
CA GLU A 90 -6.83 12.65 -25.08
C GLU A 90 -6.53 11.21 -24.58
N PRO A 91 -7.48 10.26 -24.72
CA PRO A 91 -7.27 8.89 -24.32
C PRO A 91 -6.03 8.33 -25.06
N GLY A 92 -4.93 8.18 -24.36
CA GLY A 92 -3.67 7.68 -24.91
C GLY A 92 -2.45 8.57 -24.72
N ASP A 93 -2.60 9.86 -24.41
CA ASP A 93 -1.48 10.77 -24.21
C ASP A 93 -0.90 10.66 -22.81
N ASN A 94 0.36 10.30 -22.77
CA ASN A 94 1.42 10.45 -21.77
C ASN A 94 0.98 10.73 -20.32
N ILE A 95 0.17 9.86 -19.73
CA ILE A 95 -0.06 9.88 -18.29
C ILE A 95 1.26 9.57 -17.60
N SER A 96 1.79 10.52 -16.87
CA SER A 96 2.99 10.32 -16.07
C SER A 96 2.65 9.55 -14.78
N TYR A 97 3.39 8.44 -14.54
CA TYR A 97 3.27 7.61 -13.33
C TYR A 97 4.52 7.76 -12.46
N ASN A 98 4.86 8.97 -12.09
CA ASN A 98 6.06 9.28 -11.32
C ASN A 98 5.76 9.83 -9.91
N ASP A 99 4.52 9.83 -9.47
CA ASP A 99 4.16 10.24 -8.12
C ASP A 99 4.40 9.10 -7.12
N ALA A 100 5.23 9.39 -6.11
CA ALA A 100 5.52 8.46 -5.03
C ALA A 100 4.99 9.02 -3.72
N TYR A 101 4.28 8.18 -2.94
CA TYR A 101 3.74 8.60 -1.66
C TYR A 101 3.50 7.43 -0.71
N LEU A 102 3.46 7.74 0.59
CA LEU A 102 3.08 6.79 1.62
C LEU A 102 1.57 6.55 1.55
N ASN A 103 1.18 5.36 1.11
CA ASN A 103 -0.24 5.02 0.92
C ASN A 103 -0.82 4.13 2.03
N ARG A 104 0.02 3.57 2.90
CA ARG A 104 -0.48 2.76 4.03
C ARG A 104 0.49 2.80 5.21
N VAL A 105 -0.08 2.94 6.39
CA VAL A 105 0.59 2.68 7.67
C VAL A 105 -0.15 1.55 8.36
N ARG A 106 0.55 0.47 8.71
CA ARG A 106 0.00 -0.68 9.42
C ARG A 106 0.63 -0.80 10.79
N LEU A 107 -0.19 -0.92 11.81
CA LEU A 107 0.21 -1.23 13.18
C LEU A 107 -0.27 -2.65 13.50
N GLN A 108 0.61 -3.47 14.07
CA GLN A 108 0.30 -4.86 14.40
C GLN A 108 0.89 -5.24 15.75
N PRO A 109 0.19 -4.99 16.87
CA PRO A 109 0.45 -5.69 18.13
C PRO A 109 0.03 -7.15 18.00
N GLY A 110 0.80 -8.05 18.62
CA GLY A 110 0.48 -9.46 18.58
C GLY A 110 1.23 -10.26 19.64
N ILE A 111 0.86 -11.52 19.75
CA ILE A 111 1.44 -12.48 20.68
C ILE A 111 1.68 -13.79 19.93
N GLU A 112 2.94 -14.16 19.77
CA GLU A 112 3.32 -15.45 19.24
C GLU A 112 3.47 -16.45 20.39
N TRP A 113 2.73 -17.55 20.34
CA TRP A 113 2.77 -18.62 21.30
C TRP A 113 3.44 -19.85 20.69
N ARG A 114 4.62 -20.21 21.18
CA ARG A 114 5.34 -21.41 20.78
C ARG A 114 4.76 -22.62 21.49
N LEU A 115 4.01 -23.46 20.76
CA LEU A 115 3.41 -24.70 21.27
C LEU A 115 4.47 -25.80 21.40
N THR A 116 5.33 -25.92 20.39
CA THR A 116 6.46 -26.83 20.35
C THR A 116 7.66 -26.16 19.67
N ARG A 117 8.78 -26.92 19.48
CA ARG A 117 9.93 -26.41 18.72
C ARG A 117 9.61 -26.14 17.23
N ARG A 118 8.53 -26.74 16.72
CA ARG A 118 8.13 -26.67 15.31
C ARG A 118 6.78 -26.02 15.07
N GLN A 119 6.05 -25.66 16.15
CA GLN A 119 4.68 -25.17 16.04
C GLN A 119 4.53 -23.88 16.83
N SER A 120 3.93 -22.87 16.17
CA SER A 120 3.53 -21.64 16.84
C SER A 120 2.14 -21.18 16.40
N LEU A 121 1.44 -20.49 17.30
CA LEU A 121 0.22 -19.74 17.07
C LEU A 121 0.54 -18.27 17.23
N ASP A 122 0.10 -17.46 16.31
CA ASP A 122 0.21 -16.00 16.34
C ASP A 122 -1.19 -15.38 16.39
N PHE A 123 -1.46 -14.62 17.45
CA PHE A 123 -2.69 -13.85 17.64
C PHE A 123 -2.33 -12.37 17.47
N TYR A 124 -3.02 -11.66 16.60
CA TYR A 124 -2.70 -10.26 16.35
C TYR A 124 -3.91 -9.41 16.03
N LEU A 125 -3.79 -8.13 16.33
CA LEU A 125 -4.65 -7.08 15.86
C LEU A 125 -3.94 -6.33 14.73
N LEU A 126 -4.66 -6.01 13.67
CA LEU A 126 -4.20 -5.12 12.61
C LEU A 126 -4.98 -3.81 12.67
N ALA A 127 -4.29 -2.69 12.64
CA ALA A 127 -4.85 -1.39 12.40
C ALA A 127 -4.15 -0.80 11.17
N ASP A 128 -4.89 -0.68 10.08
CA ASP A 128 -4.41 -0.16 8.80
C ASP A 128 -4.98 1.24 8.58
N TYR A 129 -4.12 2.24 8.51
CA TYR A 129 -4.45 3.54 7.93
C TYR A 129 -4.10 3.52 6.45
N VAL A 130 -5.10 3.69 5.61
CA VAL A 130 -4.96 3.73 4.15
C VAL A 130 -5.19 5.15 3.67
N TYR A 131 -4.29 5.63 2.84
CA TYR A 131 -4.37 6.89 2.13
C TYR A 131 -4.15 6.64 0.64
N GLU A 132 -5.18 6.85 -0.16
CA GLU A 132 -5.11 6.67 -1.60
C GLU A 132 -5.50 7.96 -2.31
N LYS A 133 -4.77 8.27 -3.35
CA LYS A 133 -5.05 9.35 -4.29
C LYS A 133 -5.48 8.72 -5.60
N ASP A 134 -6.55 9.23 -6.17
CA ASP A 134 -7.03 8.79 -7.47
C ASP A 134 -7.71 9.95 -8.21
N PHE A 135 -7.88 9.84 -9.52
CA PHE A 135 -8.76 10.75 -10.22
C PHE A 135 -10.22 10.37 -9.98
N ASP A 136 -11.05 11.38 -9.74
CA ASP A 136 -12.49 11.17 -9.64
C ASP A 136 -13.07 10.86 -11.03
N ALA A 137 -13.72 9.69 -11.15
CA ALA A 137 -14.27 9.22 -12.41
C ALA A 137 -15.79 9.14 -12.36
N LYS A 138 -16.42 9.49 -13.47
CA LYS A 138 -17.86 9.30 -13.68
C LYS A 138 -18.18 7.80 -13.84
N LYS A 139 -19.45 7.42 -13.68
CA LYS A 139 -19.91 6.03 -13.84
C LYS A 139 -19.61 5.41 -15.21
N ASN A 140 -19.46 6.23 -16.25
CA ASN A 140 -19.08 5.80 -17.60
C ASN A 140 -17.56 5.64 -17.80
N GLY A 141 -16.75 5.85 -16.76
CA GLY A 141 -15.28 5.73 -16.80
C GLY A 141 -14.55 7.00 -17.22
N ASN A 142 -15.25 8.05 -17.65
CA ASN A 142 -14.63 9.33 -17.99
C ASN A 142 -14.20 10.06 -16.72
N LEU A 143 -13.07 10.80 -16.79
CA LEU A 143 -12.62 11.62 -15.68
C LEU A 143 -13.59 12.78 -15.43
N LYS A 144 -13.76 13.11 -14.17
CA LYS A 144 -14.57 14.24 -13.75
C LYS A 144 -13.73 15.50 -13.80
N VAL A 145 -14.20 16.51 -14.53
CA VAL A 145 -13.53 17.82 -14.59
C VAL A 145 -13.64 18.49 -13.22
N TYR A 146 -12.57 19.15 -12.83
CA TYR A 146 -12.57 19.98 -11.62
C TYR A 146 -13.38 21.27 -11.91
N GLU A 147 -14.34 21.55 -11.03
CA GLU A 147 -15.20 22.72 -11.10
C GLU A 147 -14.85 23.69 -9.95
N ASP A 148 -14.91 24.97 -10.21
CA ASP A 148 -14.75 26.01 -9.20
C ASP A 148 -15.96 26.10 -8.25
N ALA A 149 -15.92 27.02 -7.29
CA ALA A 149 -17.00 27.22 -6.34
C ALA A 149 -18.34 27.65 -6.98
N SER A 150 -18.30 28.11 -8.24
CA SER A 150 -19.47 28.52 -9.03
C SER A 150 -19.98 27.42 -9.96
N GLY A 151 -19.32 26.25 -9.97
CA GLY A 151 -19.66 25.11 -10.80
C GLY A 151 -19.14 25.19 -12.25
N PHE A 152 -18.20 26.09 -12.52
CA PHE A 152 -17.60 26.18 -13.86
C PHE A 152 -16.32 25.34 -13.96
N PRO A 153 -16.11 24.66 -15.11
CA PRO A 153 -14.88 23.92 -15.39
C PRO A 153 -13.65 24.83 -15.32
N VAL A 154 -12.62 24.35 -14.61
CA VAL A 154 -11.34 25.05 -14.50
C VAL A 154 -10.37 24.49 -15.53
N TYR A 155 -9.68 25.39 -16.24
CA TYR A 155 -8.71 25.06 -17.28
C TYR A 155 -7.32 25.54 -16.87
N ASP A 156 -6.30 24.85 -17.40
CA ASP A 156 -4.92 25.29 -17.28
C ASP A 156 -4.62 26.48 -18.22
N LYS A 157 -3.38 26.99 -18.15
CA LYS A 157 -2.90 28.09 -19.00
C LYS A 157 -2.88 27.77 -20.51
N ASN A 158 -2.98 26.50 -20.88
CA ASN A 158 -3.00 26.01 -22.26
C ASN A 158 -4.42 25.69 -22.75
N GLY A 159 -5.45 25.91 -21.90
CA GLY A 159 -6.83 25.62 -22.22
C GLY A 159 -7.27 24.16 -22.00
N ASN A 160 -6.45 23.34 -21.33
CA ASN A 160 -6.82 21.96 -21.02
C ASN A 160 -7.63 21.89 -19.72
N PRO A 161 -8.68 21.03 -19.63
CA PRO A 161 -9.45 20.90 -18.41
C PRO A 161 -8.61 20.28 -17.28
N LEU A 162 -8.73 20.82 -16.08
CA LEU A 162 -8.21 20.18 -14.88
C LEU A 162 -9.16 19.08 -14.44
N TYR A 163 -8.62 17.97 -13.89
CA TYR A 163 -9.42 16.87 -13.41
C TYR A 163 -9.48 16.81 -11.90
N ALA A 164 -10.65 16.44 -11.38
CA ALA A 164 -10.87 16.33 -9.95
C ALA A 164 -10.06 15.15 -9.38
N ILE A 165 -9.41 15.38 -8.24
CA ILE A 165 -8.66 14.37 -7.50
C ILE A 165 -9.51 13.92 -6.32
N PHE A 166 -9.65 12.61 -6.19
CA PHE A 166 -10.30 11.99 -5.06
C PHE A 166 -9.26 11.48 -4.06
N TYR A 167 -9.47 11.79 -2.78
CA TYR A 167 -8.61 11.33 -1.69
C TYR A 167 -9.41 10.39 -0.81
N GLN A 168 -8.98 9.15 -0.74
CA GLN A 168 -9.57 8.17 0.18
C GLN A 168 -8.69 8.05 1.43
N LYS A 169 -9.31 8.21 2.61
CA LYS A 169 -8.69 7.99 3.91
C LYS A 169 -9.56 7.02 4.70
N ALA A 170 -8.98 5.91 5.13
CA ALA A 170 -9.74 4.91 5.87
C ALA A 170 -8.87 4.26 6.95
N TRP A 171 -9.51 3.96 8.10
CA TRP A 171 -8.98 3.06 9.10
C TRP A 171 -9.67 1.70 8.97
N ASN A 172 -8.90 0.64 8.87
CA ASN A 172 -9.39 -0.73 8.86
C ASN A 172 -8.81 -1.47 10.06
N PHE A 173 -9.65 -2.20 10.77
CA PHE A 173 -9.25 -3.01 11.91
C PHE A 173 -9.58 -4.47 11.65
N SER A 174 -8.67 -5.38 11.99
CA SER A 174 -8.85 -6.82 11.81
C SER A 174 -8.20 -7.57 12.94
N LEU A 175 -8.82 -8.65 13.38
CA LEU A 175 -8.20 -9.65 14.25
C LEU A 175 -7.72 -10.81 13.38
N GLY A 176 -6.55 -11.35 13.69
CA GLY A 176 -5.99 -12.48 12.95
C GLY A 176 -5.41 -13.53 13.88
N ILE A 177 -5.50 -14.78 13.41
CA ILE A 177 -4.85 -15.94 14.01
C ILE A 177 -4.07 -16.62 12.89
N SER A 178 -2.80 -16.94 13.15
CA SER A 178 -1.95 -17.67 12.21
C SER A 178 -1.31 -18.86 12.92
N TYR A 179 -1.29 -20.00 12.26
CA TYR A 179 -0.58 -21.20 12.71
C TYR A 179 0.61 -21.46 11.79
N THR A 180 1.77 -21.69 12.39
CA THR A 180 2.99 -22.01 11.65
C THR A 180 3.52 -23.37 12.09
N TYR A 181 3.87 -24.20 11.10
CA TYR A 181 4.56 -25.46 11.29
C TYR A 181 5.89 -25.44 10.52
N ALA A 182 7.01 -25.71 11.21
CA ALA A 182 8.32 -25.86 10.59
C ALA A 182 8.67 -27.35 10.42
N PHE A 183 9.02 -27.75 9.23
CA PHE A 183 9.41 -29.11 8.88
C PHE A 183 10.85 -29.43 9.32
#